data_9ad6c2719e8a7507357f178351261a75
#
_entry.id   9ad6c2719e8a7507357f178351261a75
#
_cell.length_a   1.000
_cell.length_b   1.000
_cell.length_c   1.000
_cell.angle_alpha   90.00
_cell.angle_beta   90.00
_cell.angle_gamma   90.00
#
_symmetry.space_group_name_H-M   'P 1'
#
loop_
_entity.id
_entity.type
_entity.pdbx_description
1 polymer ?
#
loop_
_entity_poly.entity_id
_entity_poly.type
_entity_poly.pdbx_seq_one_letter_code
_entity_poly.pdbx_strand_id
1 'polypeptide(L)'
;MNKYLLTKKIEEFAPTETAEPWDCVGFMVETGKTEVSKVMVCLTPTDDVITQALNKHCDMIVSHHPMFYVNFTSGFLDDRNSPQIDIYSAHTNMDRAEGGTTDTIINALWLKAFQKQINHEFLRKVELKTPVTVEDFAKKLLKISPNLRYVNNKKIKEISKIFFCAGSGAEFIQEAKNLGADCLVTADLKFHTALDSDIVVFDLGHFESEILIREVFKKIIGDEVEVIFAEEVCPFIYP
;
A
#
# COMPACT_ATOMS: atom_id res chain seq x y z
N MET A 1 9.35 -19.88 14.48
CA MET A 1 10.30 -18.74 14.35
C MET A 1 10.05 -17.77 15.49
N ASN A 2 11.09 -17.15 16.02
CA ASN A 2 10.91 -16.08 17.01
C ASN A 2 10.32 -14.83 16.35
N LYS A 3 9.27 -14.22 16.96
CA LYS A 3 8.57 -13.06 16.38
C LYS A 3 9.49 -11.85 16.13
N TYR A 4 10.48 -11.64 16.98
CA TYR A 4 11.43 -10.53 16.80
C TYR A 4 12.40 -10.75 15.65
N LEU A 5 12.70 -12.01 15.31
CA LEU A 5 13.45 -12.32 14.08
C LEU A 5 12.59 -12.09 12.83
N LEU A 6 11.29 -12.35 12.93
CA LEU A 6 10.35 -12.10 11.84
C LEU A 6 10.22 -10.58 11.60
N THR A 7 9.95 -9.80 12.66
CA THR A 7 9.80 -8.34 12.51
C THR A 7 11.11 -7.69 12.05
N LYS A 8 12.25 -8.19 12.50
CA LYS A 8 13.57 -7.74 12.04
C LYS A 8 13.74 -7.89 10.52
N LYS A 9 13.26 -8.98 9.91
CA LYS A 9 13.27 -9.12 8.44
C LYS A 9 12.47 -8.00 7.75
N ILE A 10 11.32 -7.61 8.35
CA ILE A 10 10.50 -6.52 7.83
C ILE A 10 11.23 -5.17 8.00
N GLU A 11 11.85 -4.95 9.15
CA GLU A 11 12.61 -3.74 9.47
C GLU A 11 13.90 -3.62 8.63
N GLU A 12 14.55 -4.73 8.28
CA GLU A 12 15.69 -4.73 7.35
C GLU A 12 15.28 -4.34 5.93
N PHE A 13 14.04 -4.63 5.53
CA PHE A 13 13.48 -4.22 4.23
C PHE A 13 12.95 -2.78 4.27
N ALA A 14 12.24 -2.41 5.32
CA ALA A 14 11.60 -1.11 5.52
C ALA A 14 11.88 -0.61 6.95
N PRO A 15 13.01 0.07 7.19
CA PRO A 15 13.41 0.52 8.52
C PRO A 15 12.35 1.42 9.17
N THR A 16 12.02 1.16 10.43
CA THR A 16 10.96 1.91 11.15
C THR A 16 11.28 3.40 11.29
N GLU A 17 12.54 3.77 11.38
CA GLU A 17 13.01 5.17 11.44
C GLU A 17 12.76 5.96 10.15
N THR A 18 12.39 5.27 9.06
CA THR A 18 12.00 5.93 7.80
C THR A 18 10.52 6.24 7.73
N ALA A 19 9.72 5.83 8.72
CA ALA A 19 8.30 6.19 8.79
C ALA A 19 8.11 7.70 8.98
N GLU A 20 6.95 8.20 8.56
CA GLU A 20 6.56 9.58 8.81
C GLU A 20 6.48 9.85 10.34
N PRO A 21 6.86 11.06 10.81
CA PRO A 21 6.88 11.38 12.25
C PRO A 21 5.52 11.25 12.96
N TRP A 22 4.42 11.31 12.21
CA TRP A 22 3.06 11.17 12.74
C TRP A 22 2.54 9.73 12.69
N ASP A 23 3.29 8.81 12.05
CA ASP A 23 2.86 7.45 11.81
C ASP A 23 3.09 6.54 13.03
N CYS A 24 2.34 5.44 13.06
CA CYS A 24 2.48 4.40 14.07
C CYS A 24 2.90 3.10 13.37
N VAL A 25 4.16 2.71 13.48
CA VAL A 25 4.71 1.46 12.92
C VAL A 25 5.30 0.59 14.02
N GLY A 26 5.50 -0.70 13.73
CA GLY A 26 5.98 -1.65 14.72
C GLY A 26 4.84 -2.43 15.39
N PHE A 27 5.05 -2.89 16.63
CA PHE A 27 4.00 -3.60 17.36
C PHE A 27 2.87 -2.68 17.79
N MET A 28 1.66 -2.94 17.25
CA MET A 28 0.41 -2.29 17.68
C MET A 28 -0.17 -3.02 18.89
N VAL A 29 -0.07 -4.35 18.89
CA VAL A 29 -0.38 -5.21 20.03
C VAL A 29 0.77 -6.19 20.19
N GLU A 30 1.26 -6.31 21.42
CA GLU A 30 2.33 -7.23 21.75
C GLU A 30 1.93 -8.12 22.92
N THR A 31 1.81 -9.42 22.65
CA THR A 31 1.55 -10.45 23.67
C THR A 31 2.84 -11.02 24.22
N GLY A 32 2.74 -11.80 25.31
CA GLY A 32 3.88 -12.50 25.87
C GLY A 32 4.39 -13.70 25.04
N LYS A 33 3.71 -14.06 23.95
CA LYS A 33 4.10 -15.16 23.06
C LYS A 33 5.28 -14.74 22.20
N THR A 34 6.32 -15.56 22.14
CA THR A 34 7.54 -15.23 21.37
C THR A 34 7.71 -16.08 20.11
N GLU A 35 7.10 -17.27 20.07
CA GLU A 35 7.22 -18.19 18.94
C GLU A 35 6.01 -18.06 18.01
N VAL A 36 6.30 -17.95 16.72
CA VAL A 36 5.32 -17.81 15.65
C VAL A 36 5.52 -18.93 14.64
N SER A 37 4.45 -19.63 14.33
CA SER A 37 4.39 -20.70 13.32
C SER A 37 3.46 -20.34 12.16
N LYS A 38 2.47 -19.48 12.42
CA LYS A 38 1.48 -19.07 11.44
C LYS A 38 1.15 -17.59 11.54
N VAL A 39 1.25 -16.88 10.42
CA VAL A 39 1.02 -15.44 10.30
C VAL A 39 -0.11 -15.16 9.34
N MET A 40 -1.03 -14.28 9.73
CA MET A 40 -1.97 -13.68 8.79
C MET A 40 -1.40 -12.34 8.30
N VAL A 41 -1.34 -12.17 6.98
CA VAL A 41 -0.95 -10.91 6.35
C VAL A 41 -2.20 -10.21 5.82
N CYS A 42 -2.34 -8.92 6.10
CA CYS A 42 -3.47 -8.10 5.68
C CYS A 42 -3.03 -6.70 5.22
N LEU A 43 -3.94 -5.99 4.58
CA LEU A 43 -3.80 -4.56 4.34
C LEU A 43 -4.16 -3.80 5.62
N THR A 44 -5.34 -4.08 6.18
CA THR A 44 -5.89 -3.36 7.34
C THR A 44 -6.34 -4.35 8.42
N PRO A 45 -5.83 -4.25 9.67
CA PRO A 45 -6.19 -5.16 10.77
C PRO A 45 -7.54 -4.78 11.39
N THR A 46 -8.63 -4.98 10.64
CA THR A 46 -10.01 -4.76 11.10
C THR A 46 -10.43 -5.80 12.13
N ASP A 47 -11.54 -5.57 12.85
CA ASP A 47 -12.13 -6.56 13.77
C ASP A 47 -12.43 -7.89 13.08
N ASP A 48 -12.85 -7.83 11.81
CA ASP A 48 -13.10 -9.03 11.01
C ASP A 48 -11.79 -9.77 10.72
N VAL A 49 -10.74 -9.07 10.32
CA VAL A 49 -9.41 -9.65 10.08
C VAL A 49 -8.84 -10.28 11.35
N ILE A 50 -8.98 -9.62 12.50
CA ILE A 50 -8.56 -10.15 13.80
C ILE A 50 -9.33 -11.44 14.11
N THR A 51 -10.65 -11.43 13.89
CA THR A 51 -11.51 -12.61 14.06
C THR A 51 -11.09 -13.76 13.15
N GLN A 52 -10.79 -13.47 11.88
CA GLN A 52 -10.28 -14.46 10.94
C GLN A 52 -8.95 -15.07 11.43
N ALA A 53 -8.01 -14.23 11.91
CA ALA A 53 -6.72 -14.69 12.40
C ALA A 53 -6.86 -15.64 13.61
N LEU A 54 -7.71 -15.27 14.57
CA LEU A 54 -8.00 -16.09 15.74
C LEU A 54 -8.65 -17.43 15.34
N ASN A 55 -9.66 -17.40 14.46
CA ASN A 55 -10.36 -18.61 13.98
C ASN A 55 -9.45 -19.54 13.17
N LYS A 56 -8.48 -18.98 12.45
CA LYS A 56 -7.49 -19.72 11.66
C LYS A 56 -6.24 -20.10 12.49
N HIS A 57 -6.28 -19.84 13.80
CA HIS A 57 -5.20 -20.12 14.75
C HIS A 57 -3.86 -19.51 14.34
N CYS A 58 -3.88 -18.24 13.88
CA CYS A 58 -2.67 -17.49 13.64
C CYS A 58 -2.03 -17.06 14.96
N ASP A 59 -0.72 -16.97 14.96
CA ASP A 59 0.06 -16.51 16.10
C ASP A 59 0.26 -14.99 16.07
N MET A 60 0.22 -14.40 14.87
CA MET A 60 0.52 -12.99 14.63
C MET A 60 -0.20 -12.48 13.37
N ILE A 61 -0.52 -11.20 13.37
CA ILE A 61 -0.96 -10.45 12.18
C ILE A 61 0.16 -9.51 11.77
N VAL A 62 0.48 -9.47 10.47
CA VAL A 62 1.32 -8.45 9.86
C VAL A 62 0.47 -7.63 8.91
N SER A 63 0.41 -6.33 9.13
CA SER A 63 -0.42 -5.40 8.35
C SER A 63 0.39 -4.28 7.72
N HIS A 64 -0.16 -3.70 6.66
CA HIS A 64 0.32 -2.44 6.13
C HIS A 64 -0.19 -1.28 6.99
N HIS A 65 -1.50 -1.13 7.10
CA HIS A 65 -2.09 -0.07 7.92
C HIS A 65 -1.95 -0.37 9.42
N PRO A 66 -1.69 0.66 10.24
CA PRO A 66 -1.76 0.53 11.69
C PRO A 66 -3.22 0.44 12.17
N MET A 67 -3.45 -0.13 13.35
CA MET A 67 -4.77 -0.21 13.97
C MET A 67 -5.42 1.15 14.23
N PHE A 68 -4.62 2.16 14.37
CA PHE A 68 -5.02 3.53 14.67
C PHE A 68 -6.08 4.09 13.70
N TYR A 69 -6.09 3.66 12.42
CA TYR A 69 -7.10 4.08 11.45
C TYR A 69 -8.42 3.28 11.52
N VAL A 70 -8.45 2.20 12.30
CA VAL A 70 -9.52 1.22 12.19
C VAL A 70 -10.64 1.44 13.19
N ASN A 71 -10.40 1.87 14.42
CA ASN A 71 -11.52 2.07 15.36
C ASN A 71 -11.15 2.82 16.65
N PHE A 72 -11.22 4.12 16.64
CA PHE A 72 -11.24 4.90 17.87
C PHE A 72 -12.49 4.67 18.73
N THR A 73 -13.54 4.06 18.18
CA THR A 73 -14.84 3.87 18.84
C THR A 73 -15.03 2.51 19.48
N SER A 74 -14.21 1.50 19.14
CA SER A 74 -14.39 0.13 19.63
C SER A 74 -13.69 -0.16 20.97
N GLY A 75 -12.92 0.78 21.52
CA GLY A 75 -12.27 0.60 22.83
C GLY A 75 -11.15 -0.45 22.86
N PHE A 76 -10.54 -0.77 21.72
CA PHE A 76 -9.41 -1.71 21.64
C PHE A 76 -8.16 -1.32 22.43
N LEU A 77 -8.09 -0.06 22.88
CA LEU A 77 -7.00 0.44 23.72
C LEU A 77 -7.21 0.20 25.23
N ASP A 78 -8.29 -0.45 25.63
CA ASP A 78 -8.45 -0.94 27.01
C ASP A 78 -7.72 -2.28 27.12
N ASP A 79 -6.76 -2.42 28.05
CA ASP A 79 -6.00 -3.65 28.30
C ASP A 79 -6.87 -4.92 28.43
N ARG A 80 -8.14 -4.74 28.81
CA ARG A 80 -9.13 -5.81 28.93
C ARG A 80 -9.74 -6.26 27.60
N ASN A 81 -9.67 -5.42 26.57
CA ASN A 81 -10.26 -5.64 25.25
C ASN A 81 -9.19 -5.73 24.13
N SER A 82 -7.92 -5.69 24.48
CA SER A 82 -6.83 -5.85 23.52
C SER A 82 -6.90 -7.24 22.86
N PRO A 83 -6.73 -7.34 21.56
CA PRO A 83 -6.65 -8.62 20.88
C PRO A 83 -5.58 -9.51 21.52
N GLN A 84 -5.89 -10.79 21.74
CA GLN A 84 -4.95 -11.76 22.29
C GLN A 84 -4.05 -12.37 21.20
N ILE A 85 -3.61 -11.53 20.27
CA ILE A 85 -2.77 -11.87 19.13
C ILE A 85 -1.81 -10.71 18.87
N ASP A 86 -0.57 -11.02 18.53
CA ASP A 86 0.40 -10.00 18.13
C ASP A 86 -0.02 -9.33 16.83
N ILE A 87 0.06 -7.99 16.76
CA ILE A 87 -0.20 -7.22 15.54
C ILE A 87 0.98 -6.29 15.30
N TYR A 88 1.61 -6.43 14.13
CA TYR A 88 2.74 -5.64 13.68
C TYR A 88 2.42 -4.93 12.38
N SER A 89 2.66 -3.63 12.33
CA SER A 89 2.41 -2.80 11.14
C SER A 89 3.69 -2.21 10.57
N ALA A 90 3.78 -2.20 9.23
CA ALA A 90 4.76 -1.44 8.47
C ALA A 90 4.01 -0.65 7.38
N HIS A 91 3.94 0.66 7.55
CA HIS A 91 3.07 1.58 6.82
C HIS A 91 3.89 2.54 5.95
N THR A 92 4.06 3.80 6.35
CA THR A 92 4.78 4.79 5.52
C THR A 92 6.26 4.44 5.30
N ASN A 93 6.89 3.70 6.20
CA ASN A 93 8.21 3.12 5.97
C ASN A 93 8.20 2.10 4.82
N MET A 94 7.13 1.31 4.68
CA MET A 94 6.97 0.36 3.57
C MET A 94 6.69 1.09 2.25
N ASP A 95 5.98 2.24 2.29
CA ASP A 95 5.75 3.08 1.10
C ASP A 95 7.05 3.70 0.57
N ARG A 96 7.96 4.05 1.47
CA ARG A 96 9.28 4.59 1.12
C ARG A 96 10.24 3.51 0.60
N ALA A 97 10.11 2.30 1.08
CA ALA A 97 11.05 1.21 0.77
C ALA A 97 11.10 0.91 -0.73
N GLU A 98 12.30 0.64 -1.24
CA GLU A 98 12.45 0.10 -2.59
C GLU A 98 11.86 -1.32 -2.66
N GLY A 99 10.98 -1.55 -3.63
CA GLY A 99 10.20 -2.79 -3.71
C GLY A 99 8.96 -2.81 -2.83
N GLY A 100 8.67 -1.71 -2.12
CA GLY A 100 7.50 -1.55 -1.25
C GLY A 100 6.22 -1.26 -2.02
N THR A 101 5.27 -0.58 -1.34
CA THR A 101 3.86 -0.48 -1.77
C THR A 101 3.71 0.11 -3.17
N THR A 102 4.31 1.27 -3.46
CA THR A 102 4.25 1.89 -4.79
C THR A 102 4.84 1.01 -5.90
N ASP A 103 5.90 0.27 -5.58
CA ASP A 103 6.56 -0.61 -6.53
C ASP A 103 5.73 -1.82 -6.93
N THR A 104 4.78 -2.24 -6.08
CA THR A 104 3.88 -3.35 -6.41
C THR A 104 2.99 -3.02 -7.59
N ILE A 105 2.49 -1.78 -7.71
CA ILE A 105 1.69 -1.32 -8.84
C ILE A 105 2.49 -1.40 -10.14
N ILE A 106 3.74 -0.89 -10.13
CA ILE A 106 4.63 -0.88 -11.30
C ILE A 106 4.92 -2.32 -11.75
N ASN A 107 5.19 -3.20 -10.78
CA ASN A 107 5.47 -4.62 -11.04
C ASN A 107 4.24 -5.34 -11.62
N ALA A 108 3.04 -5.07 -11.11
CA ALA A 108 1.79 -5.66 -11.60
C ALA A 108 1.48 -5.23 -13.05
N LEU A 109 1.89 -4.03 -13.44
CA LEU A 109 1.74 -3.53 -14.81
C LEU A 109 2.79 -4.06 -15.78
N TRP A 110 3.73 -4.91 -15.32
CA TRP A 110 4.86 -5.42 -16.11
C TRP A 110 5.74 -4.32 -16.72
N LEU A 111 5.84 -3.17 -16.02
CA LEU A 111 6.66 -2.04 -16.43
C LEU A 111 8.15 -2.20 -16.07
N LYS A 112 8.60 -3.41 -15.77
CA LYS A 112 9.99 -3.73 -15.38
C LYS A 112 11.05 -3.38 -16.44
N ALA A 113 10.63 -3.25 -17.71
CA ALA A 113 11.54 -2.90 -18.82
C ALA A 113 11.88 -1.41 -18.85
N PHE A 114 11.29 -0.60 -18.01
CA PHE A 114 11.45 0.85 -17.99
C PHE A 114 12.33 1.27 -16.82
N GLN A 115 13.15 2.29 -17.02
CA GLN A 115 14.01 2.82 -15.97
C GLN A 115 13.13 3.37 -14.84
N LYS A 116 13.07 2.62 -13.74
CA LYS A 116 12.50 3.10 -12.50
C LYS A 116 13.50 4.06 -11.87
N GLN A 117 13.06 5.28 -11.61
CA GLN A 117 13.83 6.27 -10.88
C GLN A 117 13.09 6.59 -9.58
N ILE A 118 13.83 6.57 -8.49
CA ILE A 118 13.35 7.07 -7.20
C ILE A 118 13.70 8.55 -7.17
N ASN A 119 12.72 9.41 -7.45
CA ASN A 119 12.91 10.85 -7.51
C ASN A 119 12.49 11.53 -6.20
N HIS A 120 11.73 10.84 -5.39
CA HIS A 120 11.19 11.28 -4.13
C HIS A 120 10.96 10.07 -3.22
N GLU A 121 10.85 10.29 -1.92
CA GLU A 121 10.69 9.20 -0.94
C GLU A 121 9.47 8.32 -1.22
N PHE A 122 8.34 8.91 -1.67
CA PHE A 122 7.11 8.19 -2.01
C PHE A 122 6.86 8.04 -3.51
N LEU A 123 7.41 8.92 -4.35
CA LEU A 123 7.20 8.89 -5.78
C LEU A 123 8.15 7.91 -6.49
N ARG A 124 7.60 7.17 -7.45
CA ARG A 124 8.37 6.34 -8.37
C ARG A 124 8.11 6.80 -9.80
N LYS A 125 9.17 7.06 -10.55
CA LYS A 125 9.08 7.47 -11.95
C LYS A 125 9.33 6.27 -12.87
N VAL A 126 8.46 6.13 -13.86
CA VAL A 126 8.66 5.24 -15.00
C VAL A 126 8.64 6.08 -16.28
N GLU A 127 9.66 5.94 -17.12
CA GLU A 127 9.74 6.61 -18.40
C GLU A 127 9.62 5.58 -19.53
N LEU A 128 8.58 5.71 -20.35
CA LEU A 128 8.31 4.82 -21.46
C LEU A 128 9.18 5.20 -22.67
N LYS A 129 9.80 4.23 -23.33
CA LYS A 129 10.56 4.47 -24.56
C LYS A 129 9.69 4.99 -25.71
N THR A 130 8.44 4.56 -25.75
CA THR A 130 7.43 4.97 -26.72
C THR A 130 6.22 5.47 -25.94
N PRO A 131 5.75 6.70 -26.20
CA PRO A 131 4.52 7.20 -25.59
C PRO A 131 3.33 6.27 -25.85
N VAL A 132 2.40 6.24 -24.93
CA VAL A 132 1.13 5.51 -25.05
C VAL A 132 -0.03 6.49 -24.90
N THR A 133 -1.18 6.17 -25.51
CA THR A 133 -2.36 7.00 -25.30
C THR A 133 -2.85 6.91 -23.86
N VAL A 134 -3.48 8.00 -23.37
CA VAL A 134 -4.08 8.02 -22.02
C VAL A 134 -5.09 6.89 -21.87
N GLU A 135 -5.91 6.65 -22.91
CA GLU A 135 -6.94 5.61 -22.93
C GLU A 135 -6.35 4.20 -22.87
N ASP A 136 -5.27 3.93 -23.61
CA ASP A 136 -4.64 2.59 -23.58
C ASP A 136 -3.91 2.34 -22.27
N PHE A 137 -3.36 3.39 -21.67
CA PHE A 137 -2.79 3.25 -20.31
C PHE A 137 -3.89 3.03 -19.28
N ALA A 138 -5.03 3.74 -19.36
CA ALA A 138 -6.20 3.50 -18.51
C ALA A 138 -6.66 2.03 -18.59
N LYS A 139 -6.75 1.44 -19.79
CA LYS A 139 -7.09 0.02 -19.99
C LYS A 139 -6.11 -0.94 -19.28
N LYS A 140 -4.83 -0.57 -19.18
CA LYS A 140 -3.87 -1.37 -18.40
C LYS A 140 -4.15 -1.28 -16.91
N LEU A 141 -4.45 -0.07 -16.41
CA LEU A 141 -4.75 0.16 -15.00
C LEU A 141 -6.05 -0.53 -14.56
N LEU A 142 -7.03 -0.71 -15.44
CA LEU A 142 -8.26 -1.47 -15.17
C LEU A 142 -8.00 -2.93 -14.76
N LYS A 143 -6.82 -3.50 -15.06
CA LYS A 143 -6.45 -4.84 -14.58
C LYS A 143 -6.11 -4.88 -13.09
N ILE A 144 -5.73 -3.73 -12.52
CA ILE A 144 -5.45 -3.57 -11.09
C ILE A 144 -6.70 -3.08 -10.39
N SER A 145 -7.33 -2.04 -10.94
CA SER A 145 -8.52 -1.40 -10.40
C SER A 145 -9.66 -1.41 -11.41
N PRO A 146 -10.64 -2.32 -11.27
CA PRO A 146 -11.84 -2.31 -12.12
C PRO A 146 -12.64 -1.00 -12.04
N ASN A 147 -12.47 -0.27 -10.93
CA ASN A 147 -13.19 0.96 -10.62
C ASN A 147 -12.37 2.23 -10.87
N LEU A 148 -11.33 2.10 -11.69
CA LEU A 148 -10.45 3.20 -12.08
C LEU A 148 -11.27 4.43 -12.52
N ARG A 149 -10.92 5.58 -11.96
CA ARG A 149 -11.33 6.88 -12.48
C ARG A 149 -10.10 7.74 -12.78
N TYR A 150 -10.23 8.71 -13.67
CA TYR A 150 -9.12 9.62 -13.95
C TYR A 150 -9.60 10.98 -14.42
N VAL A 151 -8.72 11.97 -14.36
CA VAL A 151 -8.93 13.31 -14.88
C VAL A 151 -7.87 13.63 -15.91
N ASN A 152 -8.30 14.39 -16.95
CA ASN A 152 -7.44 14.88 -18.03
C ASN A 152 -7.95 16.26 -18.50
N ASN A 153 -7.79 17.28 -17.64
CA ASN A 153 -8.33 18.62 -17.88
C ASN A 153 -7.67 19.32 -19.08
N LYS A 154 -6.41 18.98 -19.36
CA LYS A 154 -5.63 19.57 -20.46
C LYS A 154 -5.74 18.80 -21.77
N LYS A 155 -6.56 17.74 -21.82
CA LYS A 155 -6.76 16.90 -23.01
C LYS A 155 -5.44 16.35 -23.58
N ILE A 156 -4.55 15.92 -22.68
CA ILE A 156 -3.29 15.24 -23.01
C ILE A 156 -3.64 13.95 -23.76
N LYS A 157 -3.03 13.71 -24.91
CA LYS A 157 -3.32 12.54 -25.74
C LYS A 157 -2.41 11.37 -25.42
N GLU A 158 -1.14 11.64 -25.22
CA GLU A 158 -0.10 10.61 -25.00
C GLU A 158 0.72 10.95 -23.77
N ILE A 159 1.17 9.90 -23.09
CA ILE A 159 1.98 9.97 -21.89
C ILE A 159 3.21 9.06 -22.02
N SER A 160 4.31 9.49 -21.46
CA SER A 160 5.58 8.72 -21.40
C SER A 160 6.24 8.77 -20.04
N LYS A 161 6.12 9.90 -19.33
CA LYS A 161 6.67 10.09 -17.98
C LYS A 161 5.59 9.89 -16.94
N ILE A 162 5.55 8.71 -16.37
CA ILE A 162 4.50 8.26 -15.46
C ILE A 162 5.06 8.23 -14.07
N PHE A 163 4.40 8.91 -13.15
CA PHE A 163 4.72 8.85 -11.74
C PHE A 163 3.68 8.01 -11.01
N PHE A 164 4.12 7.35 -9.94
CA PHE A 164 3.30 6.49 -9.11
C PHE A 164 3.48 6.84 -7.65
N CYS A 165 2.38 6.80 -6.90
CA CYS A 165 2.33 6.86 -5.45
C CYS A 165 1.12 6.04 -5.00
N ALA A 166 1.33 4.92 -4.33
CA ALA A 166 0.24 4.12 -3.77
C ALA A 166 -0.50 4.89 -2.69
N GLY A 167 -1.74 4.50 -2.40
CA GLY A 167 -2.55 5.16 -1.39
C GLY A 167 -2.86 6.63 -1.70
N SER A 168 -2.95 7.44 -0.68
CA SER A 168 -3.39 8.85 -0.74
C SER A 168 -2.27 9.80 -1.17
N GLY A 169 -1.74 9.63 -2.38
CA GLY A 169 -0.65 10.45 -2.93
C GLY A 169 -1.08 11.67 -3.75
N ALA A 170 -2.35 12.10 -3.69
CA ALA A 170 -2.83 13.24 -4.48
C ALA A 170 -2.17 14.58 -4.10
N GLU A 171 -1.56 14.70 -2.94
CA GLU A 171 -0.77 15.86 -2.52
C GLU A 171 0.51 16.04 -3.35
N PHE A 172 1.03 14.96 -3.94
CA PHE A 172 2.24 14.98 -4.77
C PHE A 172 2.00 15.38 -6.24
N ILE A 173 0.77 15.72 -6.66
CA ILE A 173 0.45 16.10 -8.04
C ILE A 173 1.33 17.27 -8.50
N GLN A 174 1.46 18.33 -7.68
CA GLN A 174 2.27 19.49 -8.04
C GLN A 174 3.75 19.17 -8.12
N GLU A 175 4.23 18.30 -7.24
CA GLU A 175 5.61 17.85 -7.26
C GLU A 175 5.90 16.97 -8.47
N ALA A 176 5.07 15.98 -8.75
CA ALA A 176 5.18 15.15 -9.95
C ALA A 176 5.22 16.01 -11.22
N LYS A 177 4.35 17.03 -11.30
CA LYS A 177 4.34 18.01 -12.40
C LYS A 177 5.68 18.75 -12.51
N ASN A 178 6.22 19.24 -11.40
CA ASN A 178 7.49 19.97 -11.38
C ASN A 178 8.68 19.07 -11.80
N LEU A 179 8.58 17.77 -11.54
CA LEU A 179 9.52 16.75 -11.99
C LEU A 179 9.30 16.30 -13.44
N GLY A 180 8.32 16.91 -14.13
CA GLY A 180 8.03 16.70 -15.54
C GLY A 180 7.13 15.52 -15.83
N ALA A 181 6.25 15.14 -14.90
CA ALA A 181 5.27 14.08 -15.10
C ALA A 181 4.26 14.47 -16.19
N ASP A 182 3.94 13.51 -17.06
CA ASP A 182 2.75 13.58 -17.92
C ASP A 182 1.51 13.14 -17.13
N CYS A 183 1.70 12.18 -16.21
CA CYS A 183 0.62 11.72 -15.34
C CYS A 183 1.15 11.23 -13.97
N LEU A 184 0.23 11.20 -13.00
CA LEU A 184 0.38 10.53 -11.70
C LEU A 184 -0.66 9.43 -11.55
N VAL A 185 -0.24 8.25 -11.11
CA VAL A 185 -1.10 7.14 -10.69
C VAL A 185 -1.09 7.08 -9.17
N THR A 186 -2.25 7.23 -8.54
CA THR A 186 -2.41 7.32 -7.08
C THR A 186 -3.80 6.88 -6.65
N ALA A 187 -4.24 7.26 -5.45
CA ALA A 187 -5.61 7.07 -4.96
C ALA A 187 -6.14 8.29 -4.20
N ASP A 188 -7.36 8.20 -3.68
CA ASP A 188 -8.03 9.20 -2.84
C ASP A 188 -8.08 10.62 -3.45
N LEU A 189 -8.25 10.70 -4.76
CA LEU A 189 -8.30 11.98 -5.46
C LEU A 189 -9.58 12.76 -5.11
N LYS A 190 -9.42 13.88 -4.41
CA LYS A 190 -10.50 14.78 -4.04
C LYS A 190 -10.98 15.60 -5.24
N PHE A 191 -12.27 15.97 -5.25
CA PHE A 191 -12.91 16.70 -6.35
C PHE A 191 -12.17 17.98 -6.75
N HIS A 192 -11.86 18.86 -5.79
CA HIS A 192 -11.18 20.13 -6.11
C HIS A 192 -9.76 19.92 -6.62
N THR A 193 -9.02 18.96 -6.04
CA THR A 193 -7.68 18.59 -6.52
C THR A 193 -7.75 18.03 -7.94
N ALA A 194 -8.76 17.22 -8.24
CA ALA A 194 -9.01 16.70 -9.57
C ALA A 194 -9.28 17.83 -10.58
N LEU A 195 -10.10 18.82 -10.19
CA LEU A 195 -10.49 19.94 -11.03
C LEU A 195 -9.30 20.83 -11.40
N ASP A 196 -8.36 21.02 -10.47
CA ASP A 196 -7.21 21.91 -10.62
C ASP A 196 -5.99 21.24 -11.26
N SER A 197 -6.04 19.94 -11.54
CA SER A 197 -4.88 19.22 -12.08
C SER A 197 -4.53 19.63 -13.51
N ASP A 198 -3.26 19.91 -13.74
CA ASP A 198 -2.67 20.21 -15.05
C ASP A 198 -2.05 18.99 -15.74
N ILE A 199 -1.87 17.88 -15.03
CA ILE A 199 -1.41 16.59 -15.56
C ILE A 199 -2.55 15.58 -15.52
N VAL A 200 -2.40 14.44 -16.20
CA VAL A 200 -3.35 13.34 -16.05
C VAL A 200 -3.19 12.73 -14.67
N VAL A 201 -4.29 12.52 -13.94
CA VAL A 201 -4.24 11.80 -12.66
C VAL A 201 -5.17 10.62 -12.71
N PHE A 202 -4.61 9.43 -12.51
CA PHE A 202 -5.34 8.18 -12.40
C PHE A 202 -5.53 7.85 -10.92
N ASP A 203 -6.77 7.64 -10.52
CA ASP A 203 -7.17 7.23 -9.17
C ASP A 203 -7.57 5.75 -9.21
N LEU A 204 -6.72 4.90 -8.65
CA LEU A 204 -6.92 3.46 -8.60
C LEU A 204 -7.93 3.02 -7.51
N GLY A 205 -8.22 3.91 -6.55
CA GLY A 205 -8.80 3.52 -5.27
C GLY A 205 -7.71 3.05 -4.29
N HIS A 206 -7.90 3.37 -3.01
CA HIS A 206 -6.92 3.12 -1.96
C HIS A 206 -6.63 1.62 -1.83
N PHE A 207 -7.68 0.82 -1.65
CA PHE A 207 -7.57 -0.62 -1.48
C PHE A 207 -6.84 -1.29 -2.66
N GLU A 208 -7.24 -0.98 -3.89
CA GLU A 208 -6.69 -1.57 -5.10
C GLU A 208 -5.23 -1.18 -5.33
N SER A 209 -4.84 0.01 -4.90
CA SER A 209 -3.47 0.50 -5.05
C SER A 209 -2.49 -0.15 -4.06
N GLU A 210 -2.97 -0.67 -2.94
CA GLU A 210 -2.13 -1.14 -1.84
C GLU A 210 -2.25 -2.63 -1.51
N ILE A 211 -3.37 -3.29 -1.84
CA ILE A 211 -3.60 -4.69 -1.46
C ILE A 211 -2.49 -5.64 -1.95
N LEU A 212 -1.77 -5.26 -2.99
CA LEU A 212 -0.65 -6.03 -3.54
C LEU A 212 0.55 -6.13 -2.61
N ILE A 213 0.66 -5.25 -1.60
CA ILE A 213 1.77 -5.25 -0.63
C ILE A 213 1.83 -6.56 0.17
N ARG A 214 0.71 -7.24 0.30
CA ARG A 214 0.64 -8.53 1.02
C ARG A 214 1.59 -9.57 0.45
N GLU A 215 1.79 -9.59 -0.86
CA GLU A 215 2.76 -10.48 -1.51
C GLU A 215 4.22 -10.14 -1.16
N VAL A 216 4.50 -8.86 -0.93
CA VAL A 216 5.82 -8.40 -0.48
C VAL A 216 6.08 -8.87 0.95
N PHE A 217 5.12 -8.68 1.86
CA PHE A 217 5.23 -9.20 3.23
C PHE A 217 5.46 -10.70 3.26
N LYS A 218 4.67 -11.47 2.49
CA LYS A 218 4.85 -12.92 2.40
C LYS A 218 6.28 -13.28 1.94
N LYS A 219 6.80 -12.58 0.95
CA LYS A 219 8.16 -12.81 0.45
C LYS A 219 9.23 -12.46 1.48
N ILE A 220 9.06 -11.39 2.27
CA ILE A 220 9.99 -10.97 3.32
C ILE A 220 9.98 -12.00 4.46
N ILE A 221 8.80 -12.42 4.90
CA ILE A 221 8.63 -13.41 5.98
C ILE A 221 9.28 -14.74 5.58
N GLY A 222 9.07 -15.17 4.33
CA GLY A 222 9.63 -16.41 3.80
C GLY A 222 8.86 -17.65 4.24
N ASP A 223 9.43 -18.83 3.95
CA ASP A 223 8.74 -20.11 4.09
C ASP A 223 8.96 -20.78 5.47
N GLU A 224 9.63 -20.10 6.40
CA GLU A 224 9.90 -20.65 7.73
C GLU A 224 8.66 -20.67 8.65
N VAL A 225 7.65 -19.89 8.31
CA VAL A 225 6.33 -19.84 8.94
C VAL A 225 5.23 -19.96 7.89
N GLU A 226 4.09 -20.51 8.27
CA GLU A 226 2.91 -20.51 7.40
C GLU A 226 2.38 -19.09 7.26
N VAL A 227 2.31 -18.57 6.02
CA VAL A 227 1.74 -17.26 5.73
C VAL A 227 0.43 -17.43 4.99
N ILE A 228 -0.65 -16.90 5.57
CA ILE A 228 -1.96 -16.83 4.94
C ILE A 228 -2.38 -15.36 4.76
N PHE A 229 -3.21 -15.10 3.75
CA PHE A 229 -3.80 -13.78 3.58
C PHE A 229 -5.17 -13.69 4.23
N ALA A 230 -5.48 -12.53 4.81
CA ALA A 230 -6.82 -12.20 5.22
C ALA A 230 -7.75 -12.10 4.00
N GLU A 231 -9.01 -12.43 4.21
CA GLU A 231 -10.07 -12.18 3.24
C GLU A 231 -10.54 -10.74 3.44
N GLU A 232 -10.06 -9.84 2.58
CA GLU A 232 -10.35 -8.41 2.60
C GLU A 232 -11.02 -7.99 1.30
N VAL A 233 -11.95 -7.08 1.42
CA VAL A 233 -12.66 -6.49 0.29
C VAL A 233 -12.64 -4.97 0.38
N CYS A 234 -12.65 -4.30 -0.77
CA CYS A 234 -12.82 -2.86 -0.81
C CYS A 234 -14.14 -2.48 -0.11
N PRO A 235 -14.12 -1.48 0.80
CA PRO A 235 -15.35 -1.06 1.50
C PRO A 235 -16.34 -0.33 0.57
N PHE A 236 -15.89 0.14 -0.58
CA PHE A 236 -16.74 0.80 -1.57
C PHE A 236 -17.43 -0.23 -2.45
N ILE A 237 -18.74 -0.09 -2.59
CA ILE A 237 -19.56 -0.90 -3.48
C ILE A 237 -19.85 -0.09 -4.74
N TYR A 238 -19.50 -0.65 -5.88
CA TYR A 238 -19.77 -0.06 -7.19
C TYR A 238 -20.95 -0.82 -7.82
N PRO A 239 -22.03 -0.11 -8.19
CA PRO A 239 -23.23 -0.72 -8.76
C PRO A 239 -23.01 -1.28 -10.17
#